data_876a12efd40fd109426e3e3cac0991be
#
_entry.id   876a12efd40fd109426e3e3cac0991be
#
_cell.length_a   1.000
_cell.length_b   1.000
_cell.length_c   1.000
_cell.angle_alpha   90.00
_cell.angle_beta   90.00
_cell.angle_gamma   90.00
#
_symmetry.space_group_name_H-M   'P 1'
#
loop_
_entity.id
_entity.type
_entity.pdbx_description
1 polymer ?
#
loop_
_entity_poly.entity_id
_entity_poly.type
_entity_poly.pdbx_seq_one_letter_code
_entity_poly.pdbx_strand_id
1 'polypeptide(L)'
;MEEIKIKTGYEEFKEQWLEDIIAGNPSTVELGNRFARKILGNWLDFNEETEDIVFCDGAGDGGIDVAFLLLGDILEDGTQEGNTWYLVQSKHGSAFAGSSTILVEGQKVIDTLRGNRLRLSSLGESVSNRIKNFISNAGVNDKLKLVYATHDPLSEEEKRATEDIRTLGRTHLGDFFDTDSISIQTIYNRLTELQSNADRTKVSFEANLVSSGNDLWVGSMSLIQLYEFLKLYKKETGDLDQLYEKNVRKYLGGGRVVNKGIANTLKSSPEKFGLYNNGITIVAEDVEQTGHRYSISEPYIVNGCQTTKTIWQVLVEKLDTGSSKLSEEAVQWKAKLSNGIVIVKLVKVGRDGESQLTDITRFTNSQNSVSRQDFIALEGDF
;
A
#
# COMPACT_ATOMS: atom_id res chain seq x y z
N MET A 1 -5.36 6.86 36.34
CA MET A 1 -4.53 7.87 35.71
C MET A 1 -4.41 7.51 34.24
N GLU A 2 -5.14 8.25 33.53
CA GLU A 2 -5.02 8.64 32.12
C GLU A 2 -5.04 7.54 31.03
N GLU A 3 -6.13 6.79 31.02
CA GLU A 3 -6.57 6.03 29.81
C GLU A 3 -7.25 6.94 28.75
N ILE A 4 -7.15 8.27 28.88
CA ILE A 4 -7.97 9.22 28.12
C ILE A 4 -7.30 9.64 26.80
N LYS A 5 -6.00 9.41 26.61
CA LYS A 5 -5.26 9.87 25.42
C LYS A 5 -5.51 9.05 24.15
N ILE A 6 -5.91 7.79 24.24
CA ILE A 6 -6.08 6.92 23.06
C ILE A 6 -7.40 7.22 22.33
N LYS A 7 -8.45 7.61 23.03
CA LYS A 7 -9.75 7.96 22.42
C LYS A 7 -9.76 9.31 21.69
N THR A 8 -8.98 10.26 22.16
CA THR A 8 -8.84 11.57 21.51
C THR A 8 -8.09 11.49 20.17
N GLY A 9 -7.16 10.57 20.01
CA GLY A 9 -6.37 10.45 18.79
C GLY A 9 -7.16 9.98 17.56
N TYR A 10 -8.05 8.98 17.69
CA TYR A 10 -8.81 8.45 16.55
C TYR A 10 -9.87 9.43 16.04
N GLU A 11 -10.64 10.06 16.91
CA GLU A 11 -11.67 10.99 16.51
C GLU A 11 -11.08 12.23 15.83
N GLU A 12 -10.00 12.79 16.37
CA GLU A 12 -9.28 13.89 15.74
C GLU A 12 -8.69 13.49 14.38
N PHE A 13 -8.08 12.31 14.29
CA PHE A 13 -7.60 11.76 13.01
C PHE A 13 -8.73 11.62 12.01
N LYS A 14 -9.87 11.05 12.40
CA LYS A 14 -11.04 10.84 11.55
C LYS A 14 -11.59 12.15 11.01
N GLU A 15 -11.74 13.16 11.89
CA GLU A 15 -12.19 14.49 11.48
C GLU A 15 -11.25 15.10 10.44
N GLN A 16 -9.96 15.16 10.73
CA GLN A 16 -8.95 15.67 9.80
C GLN A 16 -8.89 14.86 8.49
N TRP A 17 -9.02 13.53 8.59
CA TRP A 17 -9.00 12.66 7.43
C TRP A 17 -10.18 12.93 6.49
N LEU A 18 -11.34 13.33 7.05
CA LEU A 18 -12.55 13.67 6.28
C LEU A 18 -12.54 15.09 5.72
N GLU A 19 -11.77 16.03 6.27
CA GLU A 19 -11.75 17.43 5.85
C GLU A 19 -11.59 17.61 4.33
N ASP A 20 -10.62 16.94 3.72
CA ASP A 20 -10.37 17.04 2.28
C ASP A 20 -11.54 16.53 1.44
N ILE A 21 -12.28 15.52 1.97
CA ILE A 21 -13.42 14.91 1.27
C ILE A 21 -14.59 15.88 1.22
N ILE A 22 -14.88 16.58 2.34
CA ILE A 22 -16.02 17.49 2.47
C ILE A 22 -15.70 18.91 1.99
N ALA A 23 -14.44 19.23 1.72
CA ALA A 23 -14.02 20.56 1.30
C ALA A 23 -14.75 21.03 0.05
N GLY A 24 -15.22 22.27 0.06
CA GLY A 24 -15.89 22.91 -1.09
C GLY A 24 -17.34 22.47 -1.32
N ASN A 25 -18.00 21.85 -0.35
CA ASN A 25 -19.41 21.45 -0.42
C ASN A 25 -19.76 20.57 -1.65
N PRO A 26 -19.06 19.43 -1.84
CA PRO A 26 -19.25 18.59 -3.01
C PRO A 26 -20.65 17.93 -3.02
N SER A 27 -21.11 17.52 -4.21
CA SER A 27 -22.32 16.70 -4.33
C SER A 27 -22.15 15.33 -3.68
N THR A 28 -23.26 14.62 -3.40
CA THR A 28 -23.20 13.26 -2.81
C THR A 28 -22.37 12.29 -3.65
N VAL A 29 -22.46 12.37 -4.98
CA VAL A 29 -21.67 11.55 -5.91
C VAL A 29 -20.18 11.89 -5.77
N GLU A 30 -19.85 13.17 -5.76
CA GLU A 30 -18.46 13.63 -5.59
C GLU A 30 -17.88 13.23 -4.23
N LEU A 31 -18.69 13.29 -3.16
CA LEU A 31 -18.30 12.79 -1.82
C LEU A 31 -17.94 11.30 -1.87
N GLY A 32 -18.78 10.48 -2.51
CA GLY A 32 -18.53 9.05 -2.67
C GLY A 32 -17.23 8.79 -3.42
N ASN A 33 -17.00 9.47 -4.53
CA ASN A 33 -15.79 9.35 -5.34
C ASN A 33 -14.53 9.76 -4.55
N ARG A 34 -14.55 10.90 -3.88
CA ARG A 34 -13.41 11.36 -3.06
C ARG A 34 -13.10 10.40 -1.92
N PHE A 35 -14.15 9.87 -1.29
CA PHE A 35 -13.98 8.88 -0.23
C PHE A 35 -13.34 7.59 -0.75
N ALA A 36 -13.88 7.02 -1.84
CA ALA A 36 -13.33 5.83 -2.46
C ALA A 36 -11.85 5.98 -2.83
N ARG A 37 -11.51 7.10 -3.47
CA ARG A 37 -10.13 7.42 -3.88
C ARG A 37 -9.20 7.55 -2.67
N LYS A 38 -9.62 8.28 -1.64
CA LYS A 38 -8.80 8.54 -0.46
C LYS A 38 -8.59 7.26 0.37
N ILE A 39 -9.65 6.47 0.63
CA ILE A 39 -9.52 5.25 1.44
C ILE A 39 -8.68 4.20 0.72
N LEU A 40 -8.87 4.02 -0.59
CA LEU A 40 -8.07 3.09 -1.38
C LEU A 40 -6.62 3.56 -1.53
N GLY A 41 -6.39 4.84 -1.78
CA GLY A 41 -5.04 5.41 -1.86
C GLY A 41 -4.26 5.27 -0.55
N ASN A 42 -4.94 5.29 0.61
CA ASN A 42 -4.32 5.06 1.91
C ASN A 42 -4.21 3.57 2.27
N TRP A 43 -5.06 2.71 1.72
CA TRP A 43 -5.02 1.27 1.95
C TRP A 43 -4.01 0.57 1.05
N LEU A 44 -3.94 0.99 -0.22
CA LEU A 44 -3.08 0.43 -1.25
C LEU A 44 -2.05 1.49 -1.65
N ASP A 45 -0.82 1.07 -1.93
CA ASP A 45 0.21 1.98 -2.42
C ASP A 45 0.09 2.17 -3.93
N PHE A 46 -1.00 2.78 -4.37
CA PHE A 46 -1.20 3.15 -5.76
C PHE A 46 -1.63 4.61 -5.91
N ASN A 47 -1.32 5.19 -7.04
CA ASN A 47 -1.91 6.43 -7.53
C ASN A 47 -2.95 6.11 -8.61
N GLU A 48 -3.82 7.06 -8.94
CA GLU A 48 -4.91 6.91 -9.90
C GLU A 48 -4.43 6.66 -11.34
N GLU A 49 -3.15 6.87 -11.59
CA GLU A 49 -2.51 6.69 -12.91
C GLU A 49 -2.16 5.24 -13.22
N THR A 50 -2.32 4.33 -12.26
CA THR A 50 -2.16 2.91 -12.57
C THR A 50 -3.31 2.48 -13.47
N GLU A 51 -3.00 2.11 -14.71
CA GLU A 51 -3.95 1.74 -15.79
C GLU A 51 -4.90 0.59 -15.42
N ASP A 52 -4.66 -0.07 -14.29
CA ASP A 52 -5.40 -1.24 -13.83
C ASP A 52 -6.55 -0.92 -12.88
N ILE A 53 -6.73 0.36 -12.47
CA ILE A 53 -7.81 0.76 -11.56
C ILE A 53 -8.93 1.41 -12.35
N VAL A 54 -10.13 0.87 -12.19
CA VAL A 54 -11.33 1.35 -12.88
C VAL A 54 -12.32 1.85 -11.84
N PHE A 55 -12.64 3.13 -11.90
CA PHE A 55 -13.73 3.75 -11.14
C PHE A 55 -15.00 3.65 -11.96
N CYS A 56 -15.96 2.84 -11.50
CA CYS A 56 -17.21 2.53 -12.21
C CYS A 56 -18.42 3.29 -11.68
N ASP A 57 -18.24 4.11 -10.64
CA ASP A 57 -19.31 4.76 -9.88
C ASP A 57 -20.38 5.44 -10.77
N GLY A 58 -21.64 5.15 -10.48
CA GLY A 58 -22.79 5.72 -11.17
C GLY A 58 -23.84 4.71 -11.60
N ALA A 59 -24.81 5.19 -12.37
CA ALA A 59 -25.90 4.35 -12.87
C ALA A 59 -25.37 3.26 -13.82
N GLY A 60 -25.57 1.99 -13.44
CA GLY A 60 -25.13 0.84 -14.24
C GLY A 60 -23.73 0.33 -13.89
N ASP A 61 -23.20 0.66 -12.71
CA ASP A 61 -21.92 0.13 -12.17
C ASP A 61 -21.98 -1.37 -11.83
N GLY A 62 -23.16 -1.94 -11.74
CA GLY A 62 -23.37 -3.35 -11.35
C GLY A 62 -23.15 -3.63 -9.87
N GLY A 63 -23.06 -2.59 -9.04
CA GLY A 63 -22.70 -2.67 -7.61
C GLY A 63 -21.19 -2.66 -7.38
N ILE A 64 -20.39 -2.24 -8.37
CA ILE A 64 -18.94 -2.17 -8.29
C ILE A 64 -18.55 -0.70 -8.46
N ASP A 65 -18.16 -0.03 -7.38
CA ASP A 65 -17.74 1.37 -7.45
C ASP A 65 -16.29 1.47 -7.98
N VAL A 66 -15.41 0.55 -7.55
CA VAL A 66 -14.02 0.47 -8.03
C VAL A 66 -13.62 -0.99 -8.25
N ALA A 67 -12.90 -1.25 -9.32
CA ALA A 67 -12.31 -2.56 -9.60
C ALA A 67 -10.85 -2.45 -10.00
N PHE A 68 -10.01 -3.37 -9.51
CA PHE A 68 -8.61 -3.48 -9.94
C PHE A 68 -8.08 -4.90 -9.75
N LEU A 69 -7.09 -5.25 -10.58
CA LEU A 69 -6.39 -6.52 -10.53
C LEU A 69 -5.03 -6.32 -9.86
N LEU A 70 -4.78 -7.05 -8.78
CA LEU A 70 -3.47 -7.18 -8.17
C LEU A 70 -2.82 -8.46 -8.70
N LEU A 71 -1.69 -8.32 -9.37
CA LEU A 71 -0.91 -9.47 -9.85
C LEU A 71 -0.13 -10.08 -8.68
N GLY A 72 -0.16 -11.41 -8.58
CA GLY A 72 0.63 -12.13 -7.60
C GLY A 72 2.12 -12.10 -7.92
N ASP A 73 2.93 -12.11 -6.88
CA ASP A 73 4.39 -12.15 -6.98
C ASP A 73 4.92 -13.59 -6.94
N ILE A 74 6.17 -13.76 -7.32
CA ILE A 74 6.90 -14.99 -7.06
C ILE A 74 7.52 -14.86 -5.67
N LEU A 75 7.12 -15.74 -4.75
CA LEU A 75 7.64 -15.79 -3.40
C LEU A 75 9.10 -16.26 -3.37
N GLU A 76 9.79 -16.06 -2.22
CA GLU A 76 11.19 -16.44 -2.05
C GLU A 76 11.44 -17.96 -2.24
N ASP A 77 10.44 -18.79 -1.99
CA ASP A 77 10.49 -20.26 -2.18
C ASP A 77 10.19 -20.70 -3.63
N GLY A 78 9.99 -19.73 -4.54
CA GLY A 78 9.66 -19.97 -5.94
C GLY A 78 8.17 -20.27 -6.19
N THR A 79 7.32 -20.25 -5.17
CA THR A 79 5.87 -20.35 -5.35
C THR A 79 5.31 -19.04 -5.91
N GLN A 80 4.38 -19.14 -6.85
CA GLN A 80 3.70 -17.99 -7.40
C GLN A 80 2.45 -17.69 -6.55
N GLU A 81 2.37 -16.48 -6.01
CA GLU A 81 1.11 -15.98 -5.47
C GLU A 81 0.07 -15.86 -6.58
N GLY A 82 -1.19 -16.13 -6.24
CA GLY A 82 -2.29 -15.95 -7.18
C GLY A 82 -2.62 -14.48 -7.40
N ASN A 83 -3.17 -14.19 -8.57
CA ASN A 83 -3.70 -12.87 -8.85
C ASN A 83 -4.98 -12.62 -8.04
N THR A 84 -5.21 -11.39 -7.62
CA THR A 84 -6.42 -11.04 -6.87
C THR A 84 -7.17 -9.90 -7.54
N TRP A 85 -8.40 -10.15 -7.98
CA TRP A 85 -9.33 -9.09 -8.32
C TRP A 85 -9.95 -8.52 -7.05
N TYR A 86 -9.88 -7.21 -6.90
CA TYR A 86 -10.57 -6.45 -5.87
C TYR A 86 -11.76 -5.72 -6.50
N LEU A 87 -12.93 -5.95 -5.95
CA LEU A 87 -14.18 -5.25 -6.26
C LEU A 87 -14.53 -4.44 -5.03
N VAL A 88 -14.51 -3.15 -5.12
CA VAL A 88 -14.74 -2.29 -3.97
C VAL A 88 -16.10 -1.64 -4.09
N GLN A 89 -16.87 -1.76 -3.03
CA GLN A 89 -18.07 -0.98 -2.81
C GLN A 89 -17.81 0.02 -1.70
N SER A 90 -17.99 1.29 -2.01
CA SER A 90 -17.60 2.40 -1.16
C SER A 90 -18.83 3.22 -0.80
N LYS A 91 -19.04 3.46 0.49
CA LYS A 91 -20.12 4.30 0.98
C LYS A 91 -19.61 5.36 1.94
N HIS A 92 -19.78 6.60 1.55
CA HIS A 92 -19.50 7.75 2.40
C HIS A 92 -20.62 7.95 3.42
N GLY A 93 -20.27 8.13 4.69
CA GLY A 93 -21.21 8.36 5.80
C GLY A 93 -21.96 7.11 6.23
N SER A 94 -23.25 7.28 6.60
CA SER A 94 -24.13 6.22 7.09
C SER A 94 -24.79 5.37 5.98
N ALA A 95 -24.23 5.37 4.77
CA ALA A 95 -24.86 4.76 3.61
C ALA A 95 -24.93 3.22 3.65
N PHE A 96 -24.14 2.55 4.51
CA PHE A 96 -24.38 1.16 4.93
C PHE A 96 -25.21 1.12 6.22
N ALA A 97 -26.34 1.81 6.23
CA ALA A 97 -27.23 1.82 7.40
C ALA A 97 -27.88 0.44 7.62
N GLY A 98 -27.08 -0.54 8.02
CA GLY A 98 -27.48 -1.86 8.42
C GLY A 98 -27.13 -3.00 7.46
N SER A 99 -27.19 -4.21 8.00
CA SER A 99 -26.90 -5.48 7.34
C SER A 99 -27.63 -5.71 6.02
N SER A 100 -28.85 -5.23 5.91
CA SER A 100 -29.67 -5.36 4.68
C SER A 100 -29.05 -4.65 3.47
N THR A 101 -28.37 -3.53 3.66
CA THR A 101 -27.71 -2.82 2.57
C THR A 101 -26.50 -3.62 2.05
N ILE A 102 -25.73 -4.23 2.94
CA ILE A 102 -24.60 -5.10 2.58
C ILE A 102 -25.10 -6.30 1.76
N LEU A 103 -26.18 -6.94 2.20
CA LEU A 103 -26.76 -8.06 1.48
C LEU A 103 -27.26 -7.66 0.08
N VAL A 104 -27.99 -6.54 -0.05
CA VAL A 104 -28.50 -6.06 -1.33
C VAL A 104 -27.36 -5.70 -2.28
N GLU A 105 -26.38 -4.96 -1.81
CA GLU A 105 -25.26 -4.52 -2.64
C GLU A 105 -24.36 -5.69 -3.03
N GLY A 106 -24.04 -6.59 -2.09
CA GLY A 106 -23.27 -7.81 -2.38
C GLY A 106 -23.98 -8.73 -3.38
N GLN A 107 -25.31 -8.90 -3.25
CA GLN A 107 -26.11 -9.64 -4.22
C GLN A 107 -26.05 -9.01 -5.62
N LYS A 108 -26.08 -7.67 -5.72
CA LYS A 108 -25.95 -6.96 -7.00
C LYS A 108 -24.64 -7.32 -7.70
N VAL A 109 -23.52 -7.33 -6.97
CA VAL A 109 -22.22 -7.71 -7.52
C VAL A 109 -22.26 -9.15 -8.06
N ILE A 110 -22.73 -10.10 -7.26
CA ILE A 110 -22.82 -11.50 -7.64
C ILE A 110 -23.71 -11.66 -8.90
N ASP A 111 -24.88 -11.02 -8.95
CA ASP A 111 -25.76 -11.07 -10.09
C ASP A 111 -25.15 -10.43 -11.36
N THR A 112 -24.36 -9.38 -11.20
CA THR A 112 -23.63 -8.76 -12.30
C THR A 112 -22.62 -9.73 -12.88
N LEU A 113 -21.83 -10.38 -12.04
CA LEU A 113 -20.81 -11.33 -12.47
C LEU A 113 -21.42 -12.62 -13.06
N ARG A 114 -22.60 -13.01 -12.64
CA ARG A 114 -23.37 -14.12 -13.24
C ARG A 114 -24.03 -13.75 -14.57
N GLY A 115 -24.06 -12.47 -14.93
CA GLY A 115 -24.74 -11.99 -16.14
C GLY A 115 -26.26 -11.85 -15.99
N ASN A 116 -26.79 -11.84 -14.78
CA ASN A 116 -28.21 -11.71 -14.50
C ASN A 116 -28.71 -10.25 -14.55
N ARG A 117 -27.79 -9.26 -14.63
CA ARG A 117 -28.13 -7.84 -14.76
C ARG A 117 -27.97 -7.38 -16.19
N LEU A 118 -29.06 -6.82 -16.76
CA LEU A 118 -29.17 -6.50 -18.18
C LEU A 118 -28.86 -5.04 -18.55
N ARG A 119 -28.62 -4.15 -17.56
CA ARG A 119 -28.41 -2.72 -17.81
C ARG A 119 -27.17 -2.25 -17.07
N LEU A 120 -26.02 -2.54 -17.63
CA LEU A 120 -24.75 -2.01 -17.19
C LEU A 120 -24.36 -0.80 -18.07
N SER A 121 -23.57 0.11 -17.50
CA SER A 121 -22.85 1.12 -18.30
C SER A 121 -21.78 0.43 -19.15
N SER A 122 -21.30 1.07 -20.21
CA SER A 122 -20.24 0.53 -21.06
C SER A 122 -18.98 0.16 -20.24
N LEU A 123 -18.67 0.97 -19.23
CA LEU A 123 -17.56 0.73 -18.33
C LEU A 123 -17.82 -0.47 -17.40
N GLY A 124 -19.00 -0.52 -16.78
CA GLY A 124 -19.43 -1.66 -15.95
C GLY A 124 -19.48 -2.98 -16.72
N GLU A 125 -19.90 -2.95 -17.99
CA GLU A 125 -19.88 -4.12 -18.87
C GLU A 125 -18.45 -4.57 -19.19
N SER A 126 -17.56 -3.63 -19.52
CA SER A 126 -16.14 -3.91 -19.77
C SER A 126 -15.47 -4.57 -18.57
N VAL A 127 -15.65 -4.00 -17.37
CA VAL A 127 -15.10 -4.55 -16.12
C VAL A 127 -15.69 -5.93 -15.83
N SER A 128 -17.02 -6.08 -15.92
CA SER A 128 -17.68 -7.35 -15.72
C SER A 128 -17.14 -8.45 -16.64
N ASN A 129 -16.91 -8.14 -17.91
CA ASN A 129 -16.35 -9.10 -18.88
C ASN A 129 -14.90 -9.49 -18.56
N ARG A 130 -14.06 -8.53 -18.11
CA ARG A 130 -12.69 -8.81 -17.66
C ARG A 130 -12.68 -9.76 -16.46
N ILE A 131 -13.54 -9.51 -15.48
CA ILE A 131 -13.67 -10.35 -14.28
C ILE A 131 -14.22 -11.73 -14.64
N LYS A 132 -15.22 -11.84 -15.51
CA LYS A 132 -15.74 -13.15 -15.98
C LYS A 132 -14.66 -13.96 -16.69
N ASN A 133 -13.85 -13.32 -17.51
CA ASN A 133 -12.71 -13.99 -18.14
C ASN A 133 -11.70 -14.48 -17.11
N PHE A 134 -11.40 -13.66 -16.08
CA PHE A 134 -10.55 -14.08 -14.97
C PHE A 134 -11.15 -15.29 -14.23
N ILE A 135 -12.43 -15.25 -13.86
CA ILE A 135 -13.15 -16.34 -13.19
C ILE A 135 -13.04 -17.63 -14.00
N SER A 136 -13.21 -17.56 -15.32
CA SER A 136 -13.17 -18.74 -16.19
C SER A 136 -11.76 -19.36 -16.31
N ASN A 137 -10.72 -18.63 -15.99
CA ASN A 137 -9.32 -19.03 -16.11
C ASN A 137 -8.58 -19.02 -14.76
N ALA A 138 -9.30 -18.88 -13.66
CA ALA A 138 -8.71 -18.75 -12.33
C ALA A 138 -7.90 -19.99 -11.93
N GLY A 139 -6.67 -19.79 -11.51
CA GLY A 139 -5.79 -20.78 -10.91
C GLY A 139 -6.12 -21.06 -9.43
N VAL A 140 -5.44 -22.01 -8.84
CA VAL A 140 -5.68 -22.46 -7.46
C VAL A 140 -5.45 -21.35 -6.43
N ASN A 141 -4.50 -20.47 -6.70
CA ASN A 141 -4.12 -19.39 -5.76
C ASN A 141 -4.81 -18.04 -6.09
N ASP A 142 -5.55 -17.97 -7.21
CA ASP A 142 -6.24 -16.75 -7.61
C ASP A 142 -7.42 -16.44 -6.68
N LYS A 143 -7.72 -15.15 -6.47
CA LYS A 143 -8.78 -14.68 -5.60
C LYS A 143 -9.64 -13.60 -6.25
N LEU A 144 -10.89 -13.57 -5.87
CA LEU A 144 -11.85 -12.52 -6.18
C LEU A 144 -12.40 -11.98 -4.86
N LYS A 145 -12.06 -10.75 -4.49
CA LYS A 145 -12.44 -10.15 -3.22
C LYS A 145 -13.43 -9.00 -3.41
N LEU A 146 -14.59 -9.11 -2.77
CA LEU A 146 -15.50 -7.98 -2.60
C LEU A 146 -15.19 -7.27 -1.29
N VAL A 147 -14.81 -5.99 -1.38
CA VAL A 147 -14.38 -5.16 -0.25
C VAL A 147 -15.40 -4.06 0.01
N TYR A 148 -15.85 -3.98 1.25
CA TYR A 148 -16.72 -2.89 1.71
C TYR A 148 -15.88 -1.80 2.35
N ALA A 149 -15.81 -0.62 1.71
CA ALA A 149 -15.11 0.55 2.22
C ALA A 149 -16.08 1.48 2.96
N THR A 150 -15.86 1.69 4.26
CA THR A 150 -16.78 2.37 5.17
C THR A 150 -16.07 3.43 6.01
N HIS A 151 -16.83 4.38 6.59
CA HIS A 151 -16.28 5.31 7.57
C HIS A 151 -15.85 4.58 8.84
N ASP A 152 -16.79 3.84 9.43
CA ASP A 152 -16.60 3.13 10.68
C ASP A 152 -16.47 1.62 10.44
N PRO A 153 -15.85 0.88 11.34
CA PRO A 153 -15.81 -0.58 11.29
C PRO A 153 -17.22 -1.17 11.22
N LEU A 154 -17.37 -2.27 10.50
CA LEU A 154 -18.63 -2.99 10.44
C LEU A 154 -19.02 -3.50 11.83
N SER A 155 -20.30 -3.34 12.17
CA SER A 155 -20.91 -3.97 13.34
C SER A 155 -20.94 -5.50 13.21
N GLU A 156 -21.19 -6.21 14.30
CA GLU A 156 -21.26 -7.67 14.29
C GLU A 156 -22.40 -8.21 13.39
N GLU A 157 -23.49 -7.46 13.23
CA GLU A 157 -24.57 -7.81 12.32
C GLU A 157 -24.16 -7.62 10.86
N GLU A 158 -23.46 -6.54 10.55
CA GLU A 158 -22.91 -6.26 9.21
C GLU A 158 -21.81 -7.25 8.83
N LYS A 159 -20.95 -7.66 9.78
CA LYS A 159 -19.96 -8.73 9.56
C LYS A 159 -20.61 -10.06 9.23
N ARG A 160 -21.74 -10.40 9.89
CA ARG A 160 -22.50 -11.61 9.54
C ARG A 160 -23.09 -11.51 8.14
N ALA A 161 -23.60 -10.33 7.76
CA ALA A 161 -24.10 -10.11 6.39
C ALA A 161 -22.98 -10.25 5.35
N THR A 162 -21.75 -9.81 5.64
CA THR A 162 -20.61 -10.03 4.72
C THR A 162 -20.26 -11.52 4.62
N GLU A 163 -20.39 -12.30 5.69
CA GLU A 163 -20.17 -13.73 5.66
C GLU A 163 -21.25 -14.48 4.84
N ASP A 164 -22.51 -14.01 4.94
CA ASP A 164 -23.60 -14.54 4.11
C ASP A 164 -23.32 -14.27 2.62
N ILE A 165 -22.85 -13.07 2.27
CA ILE A 165 -22.42 -12.72 0.91
C ILE A 165 -21.22 -13.56 0.47
N ARG A 166 -20.24 -13.81 1.34
CA ARG A 166 -19.12 -14.71 1.06
C ARG A 166 -19.61 -16.10 0.68
N THR A 167 -20.49 -16.66 1.49
CA THR A 167 -21.07 -17.98 1.26
C THR A 167 -21.84 -18.05 -0.06
N LEU A 168 -22.66 -17.03 -0.32
CA LEU A 168 -23.42 -16.90 -1.56
C LEU A 168 -22.49 -16.77 -2.79
N GLY A 169 -21.47 -15.93 -2.67
CA GLY A 169 -20.47 -15.72 -3.73
C GLY A 169 -19.70 -17.00 -4.04
N ARG A 170 -19.24 -17.74 -3.03
CA ARG A 170 -18.58 -19.04 -3.23
C ARG A 170 -19.50 -20.06 -3.93
N THR A 171 -20.76 -20.09 -3.55
CA THR A 171 -21.75 -20.97 -4.18
C THR A 171 -21.94 -20.67 -5.67
N HIS A 172 -21.88 -19.43 -6.07
CA HIS A 172 -22.22 -19.00 -7.43
C HIS A 172 -21.04 -18.70 -8.34
N LEU A 173 -19.90 -18.29 -7.78
CA LEU A 173 -18.72 -17.84 -8.53
C LEU A 173 -17.52 -18.76 -8.33
N GLY A 174 -17.47 -19.54 -7.25
CA GLY A 174 -16.39 -20.46 -6.92
C GLY A 174 -15.69 -20.17 -5.59
N ASP A 175 -14.93 -21.13 -5.08
CA ASP A 175 -14.29 -21.08 -3.75
C ASP A 175 -13.24 -19.96 -3.60
N PHE A 176 -12.74 -19.42 -4.70
CA PHE A 176 -11.82 -18.29 -4.72
C PHE A 176 -12.48 -16.95 -4.38
N PHE A 177 -13.82 -16.90 -4.28
CA PHE A 177 -14.54 -15.69 -3.87
C PHE A 177 -14.40 -15.46 -2.36
N ASP A 178 -14.12 -14.22 -1.98
CA ASP A 178 -13.99 -13.79 -0.59
C ASP A 178 -14.57 -12.38 -0.37
N THR A 179 -14.84 -12.03 0.89
CA THR A 179 -15.29 -10.70 1.30
C THR A 179 -14.35 -10.11 2.32
N ASP A 180 -14.19 -8.79 2.30
CA ASP A 180 -13.36 -8.05 3.25
C ASP A 180 -13.99 -6.69 3.54
N SER A 181 -13.49 -5.97 4.54
CA SER A 181 -13.91 -4.61 4.84
C SER A 181 -12.73 -3.73 5.22
N ILE A 182 -12.81 -2.47 4.82
CA ILE A 182 -11.84 -1.45 5.19
C ILE A 182 -12.57 -0.21 5.71
N SER A 183 -12.09 0.35 6.82
CA SER A 183 -12.63 1.56 7.41
C SER A 183 -11.53 2.59 7.66
N ILE A 184 -11.90 3.83 7.99
CA ILE A 184 -10.95 4.85 8.44
C ILE A 184 -10.16 4.36 9.67
N GLN A 185 -10.80 3.59 10.54
CA GLN A 185 -10.11 2.98 11.69
C GLN A 185 -9.07 1.93 11.27
N THR A 186 -9.32 1.19 10.19
CA THR A 186 -8.30 0.27 9.63
C THR A 186 -7.06 1.04 9.20
N ILE A 187 -7.25 2.21 8.58
CA ILE A 187 -6.14 3.10 8.21
C ILE A 187 -5.44 3.64 9.46
N TYR A 188 -6.22 4.14 10.43
CA TYR A 188 -5.69 4.65 11.70
C TYR A 188 -4.86 3.60 12.45
N ASN A 189 -5.40 2.39 12.60
CA ASN A 189 -4.72 1.31 13.31
C ASN A 189 -3.37 0.96 12.66
N ARG A 190 -3.31 0.91 11.32
CA ARG A 190 -2.04 0.71 10.60
C ARG A 190 -1.00 1.81 10.85
N LEU A 191 -1.46 3.03 11.13
CA LEU A 191 -0.59 4.16 11.48
C LEU A 191 -0.09 4.09 12.93
N THR A 192 -0.93 3.56 13.82
CA THR A 192 -0.74 3.67 15.27
C THR A 192 -0.41 2.35 15.96
N GLU A 193 -0.51 1.19 15.28
CA GLU A 193 -0.13 -0.10 15.86
C GLU A 193 1.37 -0.13 16.19
N LEU A 194 1.67 0.18 17.46
CA LEU A 194 2.95 -0.14 18.07
C LEU A 194 2.88 -1.58 18.54
N GLN A 195 3.81 -2.40 18.11
CA GLN A 195 3.97 -3.71 18.74
C GLN A 195 4.31 -3.52 20.22
N SER A 196 3.36 -3.84 21.06
CA SER A 196 3.63 -4.08 22.46
C SER A 196 4.33 -5.44 22.57
N ASN A 197 5.57 -5.46 23.06
CA ASN A 197 6.30 -6.64 23.55
C ASN A 197 7.09 -7.48 22.53
N ALA A 198 7.89 -6.87 21.65
CA ALA A 198 9.08 -7.56 21.16
C ALA A 198 10.34 -6.94 21.78
N ASP A 199 11.37 -7.70 22.02
CA ASP A 199 12.69 -7.19 22.36
C ASP A 199 13.08 -6.13 21.32
N ARG A 200 13.49 -4.93 21.78
CA ARG A 200 13.68 -3.76 20.93
C ARG A 200 14.64 -4.06 19.79
N THR A 201 14.12 -4.02 18.59
CA THR A 201 14.93 -4.22 17.39
C THR A 201 15.90 -3.06 17.20
N LYS A 202 17.19 -3.34 17.26
CA LYS A 202 18.24 -2.34 17.01
C LYS A 202 19.06 -2.75 15.78
N VAL A 203 19.07 -1.89 14.77
CA VAL A 203 19.82 -2.11 13.53
C VAL A 203 20.70 -0.92 13.20
N SER A 204 21.79 -1.18 12.48
CA SER A 204 22.73 -0.14 12.07
C SER A 204 22.93 -0.11 10.57
N PHE A 205 23.15 1.09 10.03
CA PHE A 205 23.49 1.29 8.62
C PHE A 205 24.46 2.47 8.46
N GLU A 206 25.03 2.59 7.27
CA GLU A 206 25.87 3.72 6.90
C GLU A 206 25.16 4.59 5.86
N ALA A 207 25.21 5.92 6.04
CA ALA A 207 24.61 6.88 5.15
C ALA A 207 25.28 8.25 5.23
N ASN A 208 25.11 9.05 4.20
CA ASN A 208 25.54 10.45 4.17
C ASN A 208 24.35 11.35 4.47
N LEU A 209 24.02 11.52 5.74
CA LEU A 209 22.91 12.36 6.17
C LEU A 209 23.40 13.61 6.88
N VAL A 210 22.64 14.69 6.71
CA VAL A 210 22.81 15.97 7.41
C VAL A 210 21.67 16.10 8.40
N SER A 211 21.99 16.39 9.67
CA SER A 211 20.99 16.61 10.70
C SER A 211 20.36 18.01 10.56
N SER A 212 19.07 18.08 10.81
CA SER A 212 18.32 19.31 11.01
C SER A 212 17.65 19.25 12.38
N GLY A 213 18.27 19.86 13.37
CA GLY A 213 17.87 19.70 14.77
C GLY A 213 18.30 18.35 15.35
N ASN A 214 17.52 17.86 16.33
CA ASN A 214 17.82 16.62 17.06
C ASN A 214 17.05 15.39 16.54
N ASP A 215 16.08 15.60 15.67
CA ASP A 215 15.06 14.56 15.35
C ASP A 215 14.95 14.29 13.84
N LEU A 216 15.67 15.04 12.99
CA LEU A 216 15.61 14.88 11.54
C LEU A 216 17.00 14.82 10.90
N TRP A 217 17.24 13.81 10.09
CA TRP A 217 18.40 13.69 9.20
C TRP A 217 17.92 13.47 7.77
N VAL A 218 18.54 14.16 6.83
CA VAL A 218 18.20 14.09 5.40
C VAL A 218 19.46 13.93 4.58
N GLY A 219 19.44 13.06 3.60
CA GLY A 219 20.57 12.85 2.71
C GLY A 219 20.41 11.64 1.82
N SER A 220 21.44 10.82 1.71
CA SER A 220 21.42 9.66 0.84
C SER A 220 22.20 8.48 1.43
N MET A 221 21.79 7.27 1.01
CA MET A 221 22.60 6.07 1.16
C MET A 221 22.74 5.35 -0.19
N SER A 222 23.77 4.55 -0.36
CA SER A 222 23.90 3.74 -1.58
C SER A 222 22.86 2.61 -1.59
N LEU A 223 22.51 2.13 -2.77
CA LEU A 223 21.59 1.00 -2.93
C LEU A 223 22.09 -0.25 -2.22
N ILE A 224 23.40 -0.45 -2.19
CA ILE A 224 24.02 -1.55 -1.45
C ILE A 224 23.86 -1.38 0.07
N GLN A 225 24.05 -0.18 0.60
CA GLN A 225 23.86 0.08 2.03
C GLN A 225 22.40 -0.11 2.45
N LEU A 226 21.45 0.31 1.61
CA LEU A 226 20.04 0.03 1.85
C LEU A 226 19.75 -1.49 1.87
N TYR A 227 20.29 -2.23 0.91
CA TYR A 227 20.12 -3.68 0.87
C TYR A 227 20.71 -4.38 2.11
N GLU A 228 21.90 -3.99 2.53
CA GLU A 228 22.53 -4.55 3.76
C GLU A 228 21.72 -4.21 5.01
N PHE A 229 21.12 -3.01 5.07
CA PHE A 229 20.21 -2.63 6.15
C PHE A 229 18.95 -3.52 6.17
N LEU A 230 18.31 -3.74 5.03
CA LEU A 230 17.13 -4.62 4.92
C LEU A 230 17.49 -6.06 5.29
N LYS A 231 18.65 -6.54 4.85
CA LYS A 231 19.15 -7.88 5.17
C LYS A 231 19.43 -8.05 6.67
N LEU A 232 20.05 -7.05 7.29
CA LEU A 232 20.30 -7.06 8.73
C LEU A 232 18.98 -7.04 9.50
N TYR A 233 18.03 -6.19 9.12
CA TYR A 233 16.72 -6.13 9.76
C TYR A 233 15.99 -7.48 9.67
N LYS A 234 15.92 -8.09 8.48
CA LYS A 234 15.33 -9.43 8.31
C LYS A 234 16.01 -10.49 9.16
N LYS A 235 17.34 -10.43 9.31
CA LYS A 235 18.09 -11.36 10.15
C LYS A 235 17.75 -11.21 11.64
N GLU A 236 17.59 -9.99 12.13
CA GLU A 236 17.30 -9.70 13.54
C GLU A 236 15.83 -9.99 13.91
N THR A 237 14.90 -9.73 12.99
CA THR A 237 13.44 -9.87 13.26
C THR A 237 12.83 -11.16 12.73
N GLY A 238 13.50 -11.83 11.79
CA GLY A 238 12.95 -12.98 11.05
C GLY A 238 11.99 -12.59 9.93
N ASP A 239 11.41 -11.39 9.96
CA ASP A 239 10.40 -10.92 9.01
C ASP A 239 10.64 -9.47 8.57
N LEU A 240 10.83 -9.28 7.28
CA LEU A 240 11.02 -7.94 6.71
C LEU A 240 9.73 -7.11 6.70
N ASP A 241 8.56 -7.73 6.69
CA ASP A 241 7.28 -7.04 6.58
C ASP A 241 6.97 -6.20 7.83
N GLN A 242 7.51 -6.56 8.99
CA GLN A 242 7.42 -5.76 10.20
C GLN A 242 7.96 -4.33 10.02
N LEU A 243 8.96 -4.14 9.16
CA LEU A 243 9.52 -2.83 8.83
C LEU A 243 8.50 -1.88 8.17
N TYR A 244 7.42 -2.43 7.60
CA TYR A 244 6.39 -1.70 6.86
C TYR A 244 5.05 -1.62 7.58
N GLU A 245 4.90 -2.19 8.77
CA GLU A 245 3.62 -2.24 9.49
C GLU A 245 3.00 -0.86 9.75
N LYS A 246 3.84 0.16 9.95
CA LYS A 246 3.40 1.55 10.11
C LYS A 246 3.17 2.29 8.78
N ASN A 247 3.40 1.64 7.64
CA ASN A 247 3.09 2.22 6.36
C ASN A 247 1.59 2.03 6.06
N VAL A 248 0.87 3.13 5.80
CA VAL A 248 -0.57 3.08 5.48
C VAL A 248 -0.86 2.43 4.14
N ARG A 249 0.15 2.32 3.28
CA ARG A 249 0.02 1.80 1.93
C ARG A 249 0.48 0.37 1.86
N LYS A 250 -0.35 -0.48 1.28
CA LYS A 250 -0.03 -1.89 1.05
C LYS A 250 0.90 -2.03 -0.16
N TYR A 251 1.92 -2.91 -0.06
CA TYR A 251 2.74 -3.27 -1.22
C TYR A 251 1.88 -3.95 -2.31
N LEU A 252 2.04 -3.55 -3.55
CA LEU A 252 1.19 -3.96 -4.68
C LEU A 252 1.82 -5.04 -5.57
N GLY A 253 3.00 -5.55 -5.18
CA GLY A 253 3.70 -6.56 -5.95
C GLY A 253 4.54 -6.04 -7.12
N GLY A 254 5.46 -6.88 -7.63
CA GLY A 254 6.43 -6.52 -8.68
C GLY A 254 5.82 -6.27 -10.05
N GLY A 255 4.57 -6.73 -10.27
CA GLY A 255 3.87 -6.59 -11.56
C GLY A 255 3.39 -5.17 -11.90
N ARG A 256 3.37 -4.25 -10.95
CA ARG A 256 2.90 -2.88 -11.16
C ARG A 256 3.86 -2.04 -12.01
N VAL A 257 3.31 -1.09 -12.75
CA VAL A 257 4.09 -0.18 -13.62
C VAL A 257 5.19 0.54 -12.84
N VAL A 258 4.86 1.06 -11.65
CA VAL A 258 5.83 1.73 -10.78
C VAL A 258 6.95 0.79 -10.36
N ASN A 259 6.63 -0.42 -9.89
CA ASN A 259 7.61 -1.39 -9.44
C ASN A 259 8.46 -1.91 -10.62
N LYS A 260 7.86 -2.11 -11.79
CA LYS A 260 8.60 -2.40 -13.05
C LYS A 260 9.56 -1.26 -13.40
N GLY A 261 9.13 0.00 -13.26
CA GLY A 261 9.97 1.17 -13.46
C GLY A 261 11.17 1.19 -12.51
N ILE A 262 10.92 0.97 -11.21
CA ILE A 262 11.97 0.86 -10.18
C ILE A 262 12.94 -0.28 -10.51
N ALA A 263 12.43 -1.48 -10.80
CA ALA A 263 13.23 -2.65 -11.16
C ALA A 263 14.06 -2.43 -12.43
N ASN A 264 13.49 -1.79 -13.44
CA ASN A 264 14.20 -1.46 -14.67
C ASN A 264 15.34 -0.47 -14.43
N THR A 265 15.11 0.58 -13.61
CA THR A 265 16.17 1.52 -13.24
C THR A 265 17.31 0.82 -12.50
N LEU A 266 16.98 -0.06 -11.53
CA LEU A 266 17.98 -0.88 -10.83
C LEU A 266 18.81 -1.74 -11.78
N LYS A 267 18.18 -2.37 -12.77
CA LYS A 267 18.83 -3.31 -13.70
C LYS A 267 19.64 -2.61 -14.76
N SER A 268 19.21 -1.45 -15.28
CA SER A 268 19.80 -0.79 -16.42
C SER A 268 20.69 0.42 -16.10
N SER A 269 20.30 1.23 -15.12
CA SER A 269 20.95 2.51 -14.81
C SER A 269 20.90 2.83 -13.32
N PRO A 270 21.47 1.97 -12.43
CA PRO A 270 21.38 2.16 -10.99
C PRO A 270 21.98 3.49 -10.50
N GLU A 271 22.95 4.06 -11.22
CA GLU A 271 23.55 5.37 -10.94
C GLU A 271 22.56 6.52 -11.06
N LYS A 272 21.44 6.32 -11.78
CA LYS A 272 20.35 7.30 -11.94
C LYS A 272 19.20 7.09 -10.98
N PHE A 273 19.31 6.11 -10.09
CA PHE A 273 18.20 5.72 -9.23
C PHE A 273 17.64 6.89 -8.41
N GLY A 274 18.51 7.66 -7.78
CA GLY A 274 18.11 8.82 -6.98
C GLY A 274 17.50 9.98 -7.77
N LEU A 275 17.65 9.99 -9.12
CA LEU A 275 17.01 11.00 -9.99
C LEU A 275 15.57 10.59 -10.36
N TYR A 276 15.31 9.30 -10.50
CA TYR A 276 14.06 8.79 -11.06
C TYR A 276 13.08 8.28 -10.02
N ASN A 277 13.56 8.09 -8.78
CA ASN A 277 12.73 7.51 -7.72
C ASN A 277 12.64 8.45 -6.54
N ASN A 278 11.45 8.53 -5.96
CA ASN A 278 11.24 9.19 -4.68
C ASN A 278 12.05 8.48 -3.60
N GLY A 279 12.54 9.24 -2.63
CA GLY A 279 13.30 8.69 -1.51
C GLY A 279 12.45 7.83 -0.58
N ILE A 280 13.07 7.43 0.52
CA ILE A 280 12.43 6.68 1.60
C ILE A 280 12.38 7.53 2.86
N THR A 281 11.38 7.30 3.71
CA THR A 281 11.31 7.89 5.04
C THR A 281 11.34 6.76 6.06
N ILE A 282 12.39 6.74 6.87
CA ILE A 282 12.56 5.84 8.00
C ILE A 282 12.22 6.63 9.26
N VAL A 283 11.35 6.11 10.09
CA VAL A 283 11.06 6.61 11.43
C VAL A 283 11.61 5.62 12.43
N ALA A 284 12.22 6.12 13.49
CA ALA A 284 12.78 5.29 14.55
C ALA A 284 12.46 5.88 15.93
N GLU A 285 12.34 5.03 16.94
CA GLU A 285 12.16 5.50 18.34
C GLU A 285 13.39 6.26 18.81
N ASP A 286 14.57 5.74 18.49
CA ASP A 286 15.85 6.37 18.86
C ASP A 286 16.87 6.27 17.73
N VAL A 287 17.75 7.26 17.67
CA VAL A 287 18.82 7.38 16.68
C VAL A 287 20.13 7.75 17.37
N GLU A 288 21.12 6.89 17.26
CA GLU A 288 22.50 7.14 17.69
C GLU A 288 23.39 7.29 16.45
N GLN A 289 24.11 8.41 16.34
CA GLN A 289 25.00 8.70 15.22
C GLN A 289 26.47 8.65 15.67
N THR A 290 27.29 7.93 14.91
CA THR A 290 28.77 7.93 15.06
C THR A 290 29.39 8.08 13.67
N GLY A 291 29.77 9.30 13.32
CA GLY A 291 30.23 9.63 11.96
C GLY A 291 29.14 9.40 10.92
N HIS A 292 29.39 8.51 9.96
CA HIS A 292 28.42 8.12 8.92
C HIS A 292 27.58 6.90 9.29
N ARG A 293 27.79 6.32 10.46
CA ARG A 293 27.05 5.17 10.95
C ARG A 293 25.91 5.61 11.86
N TYR A 294 24.72 5.11 11.56
CA TYR A 294 23.50 5.31 12.31
C TYR A 294 23.07 3.99 12.92
N SER A 295 22.79 4.00 14.22
CA SER A 295 22.19 2.87 14.94
C SER A 295 20.80 3.32 15.38
N ILE A 296 19.78 2.62 14.93
CA ILE A 296 18.38 3.02 15.12
C ILE A 296 17.62 1.92 15.83
N SER A 297 16.71 2.33 16.72
CA SER A 297 15.85 1.43 17.48
C SER A 297 14.42 1.50 16.96
N GLU A 298 13.76 0.34 16.83
CA GLU A 298 12.37 0.23 16.34
C GLU A 298 12.14 1.00 15.03
N PRO A 299 12.86 0.67 13.95
CA PRO A 299 12.69 1.37 12.69
C PRO A 299 11.41 0.96 11.96
N TYR A 300 10.77 1.92 11.30
CA TYR A 300 9.66 1.73 10.36
C TYR A 300 9.87 2.55 9.09
N ILE A 301 9.56 1.96 7.93
CA ILE A 301 9.54 2.68 6.65
C ILE A 301 8.12 3.14 6.39
N VAL A 302 7.86 4.44 6.65
CA VAL A 302 6.54 5.05 6.51
C VAL A 302 6.27 5.63 5.12
N ASN A 303 7.32 5.79 4.30
CA ASN A 303 7.22 6.14 2.89
C ASN A 303 8.33 5.43 2.11
N GLY A 304 8.04 4.98 0.87
CA GLY A 304 8.98 4.24 0.02
C GLY A 304 8.88 2.72 0.15
N CYS A 305 7.75 2.17 0.60
CA CYS A 305 7.50 0.72 0.67
C CYS A 305 7.70 0.03 -0.68
N GLN A 306 7.14 0.57 -1.78
CA GLN A 306 7.32 0.02 -3.12
C GLN A 306 8.80 0.02 -3.53
N THR A 307 9.48 1.14 -3.25
CA THR A 307 10.90 1.30 -3.57
C THR A 307 11.76 0.25 -2.85
N THR A 308 11.60 0.14 -1.54
CA THR A 308 12.44 -0.75 -0.72
C THR A 308 12.14 -2.23 -0.96
N LYS A 309 10.86 -2.62 -1.10
CA LYS A 309 10.50 -4.00 -1.42
C LYS A 309 10.96 -4.40 -2.83
N THR A 310 10.85 -3.52 -3.82
CA THR A 310 11.38 -3.80 -5.16
C THR A 310 12.89 -3.89 -5.17
N ILE A 311 13.60 -3.01 -4.43
CA ILE A 311 15.06 -3.10 -4.25
C ILE A 311 15.41 -4.45 -3.62
N TRP A 312 14.72 -4.84 -2.54
CA TRP A 312 14.94 -6.13 -1.88
C TRP A 312 14.80 -7.30 -2.86
N GLN A 313 13.66 -7.41 -3.54
CA GLN A 313 13.39 -8.50 -4.48
C GLN A 313 14.47 -8.61 -5.58
N VAL A 314 14.79 -7.48 -6.23
CA VAL A 314 15.78 -7.48 -7.32
C VAL A 314 17.18 -7.82 -6.81
N LEU A 315 17.57 -7.36 -5.61
CA LEU A 315 18.93 -7.57 -5.10
C LEU A 315 19.11 -8.94 -4.47
N VAL A 316 18.10 -9.52 -3.83
CA VAL A 316 18.13 -10.93 -3.38
C VAL A 316 18.32 -11.85 -4.59
N GLU A 317 17.52 -11.68 -5.65
CA GLU A 317 17.64 -12.48 -6.87
C GLU A 317 19.06 -12.45 -7.47
N LYS A 318 19.72 -11.29 -7.41
CA LYS A 318 21.00 -11.06 -8.09
C LYS A 318 22.22 -11.30 -7.21
N LEU A 319 22.14 -11.11 -5.90
CA LEU A 319 23.28 -11.15 -4.99
C LEU A 319 23.28 -12.35 -4.04
N ASP A 320 22.10 -12.89 -3.66
CA ASP A 320 21.99 -14.03 -2.76
C ASP A 320 21.73 -15.35 -3.53
N THR A 321 22.63 -15.71 -4.41
CA THR A 321 22.53 -16.93 -5.26
C THR A 321 22.83 -18.25 -4.52
N GLY A 322 22.93 -18.25 -3.18
CA GLY A 322 23.22 -19.44 -2.37
C GLY A 322 24.65 -20.01 -2.55
N SER A 323 25.48 -19.39 -3.36
CA SER A 323 26.87 -19.77 -3.57
C SER A 323 27.82 -18.99 -2.65
N SER A 324 28.78 -19.67 -2.05
CA SER A 324 29.81 -19.03 -1.19
C SER A 324 30.75 -18.08 -1.97
N LYS A 325 30.73 -18.10 -3.30
CA LYS A 325 31.46 -17.17 -4.16
C LYS A 325 30.49 -16.47 -5.09
N LEU A 326 30.49 -15.12 -5.04
CA LEU A 326 29.79 -14.30 -6.01
C LEU A 326 30.33 -14.58 -7.41
N SER A 327 29.46 -14.70 -8.40
CA SER A 327 29.86 -14.74 -9.80
C SER A 327 30.55 -13.42 -10.19
N GLU A 328 31.40 -13.43 -11.22
CA GLU A 328 32.01 -12.18 -11.75
C GLU A 328 30.95 -11.15 -12.11
N GLU A 329 29.81 -11.59 -12.65
CA GLU A 329 28.68 -10.76 -12.99
C GLU A 329 28.06 -10.09 -11.75
N ALA A 330 27.89 -10.84 -10.66
CA ALA A 330 27.37 -10.30 -9.39
C ALA A 330 28.36 -9.28 -8.75
N VAL A 331 29.66 -9.49 -8.88
CA VAL A 331 30.69 -8.54 -8.43
C VAL A 331 30.61 -7.23 -9.22
N GLN A 332 30.50 -7.31 -10.55
CA GLN A 332 30.35 -6.13 -11.41
C GLN A 332 29.04 -5.39 -11.11
N TRP A 333 28.00 -6.12 -10.84
CA TRP A 333 26.69 -5.55 -10.51
C TRP A 333 26.72 -4.84 -9.16
N LYS A 334 27.33 -5.45 -8.15
CA LYS A 334 27.54 -4.84 -6.84
C LYS A 334 28.34 -3.52 -6.95
N ALA A 335 29.33 -3.46 -7.79
CA ALA A 335 30.08 -2.23 -8.06
C ALA A 335 29.23 -1.12 -8.70
N LYS A 336 28.32 -1.47 -9.63
CA LYS A 336 27.37 -0.50 -10.23
C LYS A 336 26.38 0.02 -9.20
N LEU A 337 25.84 -0.83 -8.34
CA LEU A 337 24.90 -0.46 -7.28
C LEU A 337 25.53 0.45 -6.22
N SER A 338 26.84 0.38 -6.01
CA SER A 338 27.54 1.28 -5.07
C SER A 338 27.52 2.74 -5.54
N ASN A 339 27.34 2.98 -6.84
CA ASN A 339 27.20 4.31 -7.42
C ASN A 339 25.75 4.82 -7.45
N GLY A 340 24.77 3.94 -7.28
CA GLY A 340 23.37 4.29 -7.16
C GLY A 340 23.03 4.70 -5.73
N ILE A 341 22.26 5.76 -5.59
CA ILE A 341 21.83 6.28 -4.29
C ILE A 341 20.32 6.29 -4.17
N VAL A 342 19.83 6.21 -2.94
CA VAL A 342 18.45 6.50 -2.55
C VAL A 342 18.45 7.70 -1.59
N ILE A 343 17.52 8.61 -1.79
CA ILE A 343 17.30 9.73 -0.86
C ILE A 343 16.66 9.19 0.41
N VAL A 344 17.15 9.59 1.57
CA VAL A 344 16.69 9.10 2.87
C VAL A 344 16.32 10.28 3.76
N LYS A 345 15.13 10.22 4.34
CA LYS A 345 14.77 10.94 5.55
C LYS A 345 14.78 9.95 6.71
N LEU A 346 15.52 10.27 7.76
CA LEU A 346 15.51 9.54 9.01
C LEU A 346 14.95 10.45 10.09
N VAL A 347 13.90 10.01 10.77
CA VAL A 347 13.20 10.80 11.79
C VAL A 347 13.18 10.04 13.10
N LYS A 348 13.60 10.72 14.17
CA LYS A 348 13.46 10.22 15.54
C LYS A 348 12.16 10.75 16.13
N VAL A 349 11.31 9.86 16.64
CA VAL A 349 10.01 10.23 17.22
C VAL A 349 9.97 10.05 18.74
N GLY A 350 10.95 9.40 19.35
CA GLY A 350 10.94 9.07 20.77
C GLY A 350 9.90 8.01 21.13
N ARG A 351 9.85 7.66 22.41
CA ARG A 351 8.97 6.59 22.94
C ARG A 351 7.48 6.97 22.90
N ASP A 352 7.17 8.24 23.06
CA ASP A 352 5.80 8.78 23.12
C ASP A 352 5.39 9.43 21.79
N GLY A 353 6.09 9.11 20.70
CA GLY A 353 6.00 9.81 19.42
C GLY A 353 4.87 9.35 18.50
N GLU A 354 3.82 8.67 18.98
CA GLU A 354 2.73 8.14 18.15
C GLU A 354 2.00 9.20 17.32
N SER A 355 1.67 10.35 17.93
CA SER A 355 1.02 11.45 17.21
C SER A 355 1.93 12.01 16.12
N GLN A 356 3.22 12.17 16.42
CA GLN A 356 4.22 12.64 15.46
C GLN A 356 4.43 11.63 14.33
N LEU A 357 4.45 10.32 14.63
CA LEU A 357 4.51 9.25 13.63
C LEU A 357 3.31 9.31 12.68
N THR A 358 2.12 9.50 13.23
CA THR A 358 0.88 9.65 12.46
C THR A 358 0.97 10.85 11.51
N ASP A 359 1.40 12.01 11.99
CA ASP A 359 1.56 13.21 11.20
C ASP A 359 2.62 13.03 10.09
N ILE A 360 3.78 12.48 10.41
CA ILE A 360 4.84 12.22 9.44
C ILE A 360 4.33 11.30 8.35
N THR A 361 3.67 10.21 8.72
CA THR A 361 3.14 9.24 7.75
C THR A 361 2.07 9.87 6.86
N ARG A 362 1.16 10.66 7.45
CA ARG A 362 0.13 11.39 6.71
C ARG A 362 0.74 12.37 5.71
N PHE A 363 1.63 13.26 6.16
CA PHE A 363 2.19 14.29 5.30
C PHE A 363 3.12 13.73 4.23
N THR A 364 3.92 12.72 4.52
CA THR A 364 4.81 12.11 3.53
C THR A 364 4.07 11.33 2.45
N ASN A 365 2.89 10.80 2.76
CA ASN A 365 2.08 10.03 1.81
C ASN A 365 1.04 10.90 1.06
N SER A 366 0.72 12.11 1.53
CA SER A 366 -0.23 13.00 0.87
C SER A 366 0.38 13.84 -0.28
N GLN A 367 1.72 13.90 -0.39
CA GLN A 367 2.41 14.78 -1.33
C GLN A 367 2.61 14.21 -2.75
N ASN A 368 2.14 13.02 -3.07
CA ASN A 368 2.54 12.28 -4.28
C ASN A 368 1.42 12.07 -5.33
N SER A 369 0.52 13.02 -5.51
CA SER A 369 -0.42 12.95 -6.64
C SER A 369 -0.07 13.99 -7.71
N VAL A 370 0.96 13.73 -8.50
CA VAL A 370 1.15 14.41 -9.79
C VAL A 370 0.30 13.65 -10.81
N SER A 371 -0.65 14.30 -11.46
CA SER A 371 -1.54 13.65 -12.42
C SER A 371 -0.89 13.50 -13.80
N ARG A 372 -1.34 12.51 -14.58
CA ARG A 372 -0.88 12.34 -15.97
C ARG A 372 -1.17 13.59 -16.82
N GLN A 373 -2.19 14.37 -16.46
CA GLN A 373 -2.50 15.63 -17.11
C GLN A 373 -1.40 16.69 -16.89
N ASP A 374 -0.72 16.64 -15.73
CA ASP A 374 0.39 17.55 -15.44
C ASP A 374 1.63 17.22 -16.32
N PHE A 375 1.83 15.93 -16.68
CA PHE A 375 2.89 15.53 -17.62
C PHE A 375 2.56 15.89 -19.06
N ILE A 376 1.30 15.79 -19.49
CA ILE A 376 0.87 16.19 -20.85
C ILE A 376 1.09 17.68 -21.06
N ALA A 377 0.94 18.51 -20.02
CA ALA A 377 1.23 19.93 -20.08
C ALA A 377 2.72 20.23 -20.30
N LEU A 378 3.62 19.35 -19.88
CA LEU A 378 5.07 19.49 -20.09
C LEU A 378 5.54 18.99 -21.46
N GLU A 379 4.80 18.07 -22.11
CA GLU A 379 5.13 17.55 -23.46
C GLU A 379 4.77 18.52 -24.59
N GLY A 380 3.99 19.57 -24.31
CA GLY A 380 3.57 20.57 -25.29
C GLY A 380 4.53 21.72 -25.55
N ASP A 381 5.62 21.86 -24.77
CA ASP A 381 6.55 22.98 -24.82
C ASP A 381 7.99 22.59 -25.28
N PHE A 382 8.19 21.41 -25.90
CA PHE A 382 9.45 21.01 -26.51
C PHE A 382 9.29 20.62 -27.98
#